data_c57d1f9e5d3cb8637ac0d7d3b97be332
#
_entry.id   c57d1f9e5d3cb8637ac0d7d3b97be332
#
_cell.length_a   1.000
_cell.length_b   1.000
_cell.length_c   1.000
_cell.angle_alpha   90.00
_cell.angle_beta   90.00
_cell.angle_gamma   90.00
#
_symmetry.space_group_name_H-M   'P 1'
#
loop_
_entity.id
_entity.type
_entity.pdbx_description
1 polymer ?
#
loop_
_entity_poly.entity_id
_entity_poly.type
_entity_poly.pdbx_seq_one_letter_code
_entity_poly.pdbx_strand_id
1 'polypeptide(L)'
;MPETPPTSRTKRIELIVEYAAAFAAMILAGWVLKVVGAAIAARLAYPGDIEWMEGATLVSAMRARDGLALYGAPAGDYIPFIYPPLYAWIVGALAHVFPLGYTLGRSVSAACTMVAGGALVFGARREGASWPLALSTLGLFAACWDDGGTFYDLCRTDALSLALMGWAVVLTPLPSPRATIAGGLLLAVAFTAKQHVALLGLPMLVWVGRTHGRERAKLFVLSSVVPALCFLLVMTLATGGDFLKWLILVPAAHGQTLAR
;
A
#
# COMPACT_ATOMS: atom_id res chain seq x y z
N MET A 1 -37.41 -29.43 4.87
CA MET A 1 -37.48 -29.81 6.29
C MET A 1 -36.90 -28.65 7.09
N PRO A 2 -37.57 -28.11 8.11
CA PRO A 2 -36.98 -27.09 8.96
C PRO A 2 -35.86 -27.74 9.80
N GLU A 3 -34.65 -27.13 9.71
CA GLU A 3 -33.52 -27.55 10.54
C GLU A 3 -33.85 -27.36 12.02
N THR A 4 -33.68 -28.41 12.82
CA THR A 4 -33.84 -28.31 14.27
C THR A 4 -32.77 -27.39 14.85
N PRO A 5 -33.14 -26.43 15.71
CA PRO A 5 -32.16 -25.51 16.28
C PRO A 5 -31.09 -26.28 17.07
N PRO A 6 -29.79 -25.88 16.94
CA PRO A 6 -28.69 -26.61 17.59
C PRO A 6 -28.89 -26.64 19.12
N THR A 7 -28.58 -27.79 19.72
CA THR A 7 -28.65 -27.97 21.18
C THR A 7 -27.62 -27.10 21.90
N SER A 8 -27.85 -26.81 23.18
CA SER A 8 -26.89 -26.01 24.00
C SER A 8 -25.48 -26.64 24.03
N ARG A 9 -25.40 -27.98 23.95
CA ARG A 9 -24.13 -28.73 23.88
C ARG A 9 -23.42 -28.52 22.55
N THR A 10 -24.14 -28.51 21.43
CA THR A 10 -23.56 -28.25 20.09
C THR A 10 -22.97 -26.87 20.02
N LYS A 11 -23.72 -25.83 20.47
CA LYS A 11 -23.21 -24.44 20.52
C LYS A 11 -21.95 -24.31 21.37
N ARG A 12 -21.85 -25.02 22.50
CA ARG A 12 -20.67 -24.99 23.36
C ARG A 12 -19.45 -25.65 22.69
N ILE A 13 -19.65 -26.73 21.95
CA ILE A 13 -18.57 -27.40 21.20
C ILE A 13 -18.08 -26.49 20.07
N GLU A 14 -18.98 -25.90 19.28
CA GLU A 14 -18.65 -24.94 18.21
C GLU A 14 -17.82 -23.79 18.74
N LEU A 15 -18.21 -23.19 19.87
CA LEU A 15 -17.49 -22.10 20.51
C LEU A 15 -16.07 -22.53 20.95
N ILE A 16 -15.92 -23.72 21.54
CA ILE A 16 -14.60 -24.25 21.94
C ILE A 16 -13.69 -24.45 20.72
N VAL A 17 -14.23 -25.02 19.64
CA VAL A 17 -13.47 -25.23 18.39
C VAL A 17 -13.05 -23.90 17.77
N GLU A 18 -13.95 -22.93 17.74
CA GLU A 18 -13.65 -21.58 17.23
C GLU A 18 -12.52 -20.90 18.02
N TYR A 19 -12.59 -20.91 19.37
CA TYR A 19 -11.53 -20.35 20.20
C TYR A 19 -10.20 -21.10 20.06
N ALA A 20 -10.22 -22.42 19.97
CA ALA A 20 -9.03 -23.22 19.77
C ALA A 20 -8.38 -22.93 18.41
N ALA A 21 -9.17 -22.81 17.34
CA ALA A 21 -8.70 -22.45 16.01
C ALA A 21 -8.12 -21.02 15.97
N ALA A 22 -8.82 -20.06 16.59
CA ALA A 22 -8.34 -18.67 16.67
C ALA A 22 -7.02 -18.56 17.46
N PHE A 23 -6.88 -19.32 18.54
CA PHE A 23 -5.66 -19.39 19.33
C PHE A 23 -4.49 -20.01 18.57
N ALA A 24 -4.73 -21.12 17.87
CA ALA A 24 -3.73 -21.77 17.01
C ALA A 24 -3.27 -20.82 15.87
N ALA A 25 -4.23 -20.13 15.22
CA ALA A 25 -3.94 -19.14 14.20
C ALA A 25 -3.08 -17.97 14.75
N MET A 26 -3.35 -17.51 15.96
CA MET A 26 -2.59 -16.45 16.61
C MET A 26 -1.15 -16.89 16.95
N ILE A 27 -0.94 -18.11 17.39
CA ILE A 27 0.41 -18.66 17.64
C ILE A 27 1.20 -18.72 16.33
N LEU A 28 0.59 -19.28 15.27
CA LEU A 28 1.23 -19.35 13.96
C LEU A 28 1.54 -17.96 13.40
N ALA A 29 0.59 -17.03 13.51
CA ALA A 29 0.79 -15.63 13.13
C ALA A 29 1.95 -14.99 13.87
N GLY A 30 2.05 -15.19 15.18
CA GLY A 30 3.13 -14.67 16.02
C GLY A 30 4.50 -15.23 15.60
N TRP A 31 4.56 -16.51 15.25
CA TRP A 31 5.78 -17.13 14.73
C TRP A 31 6.21 -16.55 13.39
N VAL A 32 5.30 -16.42 12.43
CA VAL A 32 5.57 -15.82 11.11
C VAL A 32 6.01 -14.36 11.27
N LEU A 33 5.30 -13.57 12.08
CA LEU A 33 5.66 -12.18 12.35
C LEU A 33 7.05 -12.05 12.97
N LYS A 34 7.43 -12.97 13.87
CA LYS A 34 8.79 -13.01 14.43
C LYS A 34 9.84 -13.25 13.34
N VAL A 35 9.60 -14.22 12.45
CA VAL A 35 10.56 -14.57 11.38
C VAL A 35 10.72 -13.39 10.41
N VAL A 36 9.61 -12.87 9.88
CA VAL A 36 9.63 -11.75 8.93
C VAL A 36 10.15 -10.48 9.60
N GLY A 37 9.74 -10.20 10.85
CA GLY A 37 10.24 -9.05 11.60
C GLY A 37 11.75 -9.10 11.85
N ALA A 38 12.30 -10.28 12.14
CA ALA A 38 13.76 -10.46 12.27
C ALA A 38 14.48 -10.23 10.95
N ALA A 39 13.93 -10.71 9.82
CA ALA A 39 14.46 -10.47 8.49
C ALA A 39 14.46 -8.97 8.15
N ILE A 40 13.35 -8.27 8.38
CA ILE A 40 13.24 -6.80 8.19
C ILE A 40 14.28 -6.08 9.07
N ALA A 41 14.39 -6.43 10.35
CA ALA A 41 15.33 -5.79 11.26
C ALA A 41 16.79 -5.96 10.79
N ALA A 42 17.16 -7.13 10.30
CA ALA A 42 18.49 -7.39 9.74
C ALA A 42 18.77 -6.57 8.46
N ARG A 43 17.75 -6.34 7.64
CA ARG A 43 17.85 -5.60 6.36
C ARG A 43 17.93 -4.09 6.57
N LEU A 44 17.28 -3.54 7.61
CA LEU A 44 17.23 -2.10 7.87
C LEU A 44 18.62 -1.44 7.92
N ALA A 45 19.58 -2.07 8.55
CA ALA A 45 20.94 -1.55 8.73
C ALA A 45 21.91 -1.94 7.60
N TYR A 46 21.49 -2.75 6.64
CA TYR A 46 22.35 -3.18 5.53
C TYR A 46 22.74 -1.99 4.65
N PRO A 47 24.06 -1.75 4.41
CA PRO A 47 24.53 -0.49 3.85
C PRO A 47 24.42 -0.38 2.32
N GLY A 48 24.06 -1.46 1.62
CA GLY A 48 23.95 -1.51 0.15
C GLY A 48 22.53 -1.77 -0.34
N ASP A 49 22.38 -1.83 -1.66
CA ASP A 49 21.15 -2.28 -2.31
C ASP A 49 20.85 -3.74 -1.94
N ILE A 50 19.63 -4.02 -1.56
CA ILE A 50 19.10 -5.38 -1.46
C ILE A 50 18.37 -5.71 -2.76
N GLU A 51 17.79 -4.69 -3.38
CA GLU A 51 17.11 -4.79 -4.67
C GLU A 51 17.51 -3.60 -5.54
N TRP A 52 17.77 -3.84 -6.82
CA TRP A 52 18.39 -2.90 -7.77
C TRP A 52 17.70 -1.52 -7.91
N MET A 53 16.42 -1.41 -7.55
CA MET A 53 15.69 -0.15 -7.64
C MET A 53 15.85 0.72 -6.38
N GLU A 54 16.38 0.21 -5.27
CA GLU A 54 16.52 0.98 -4.02
C GLU A 54 17.42 2.20 -4.21
N GLY A 55 18.56 2.02 -4.89
CA GLY A 55 19.51 3.10 -5.17
C GLY A 55 18.88 4.21 -6.02
N ALA A 56 18.14 3.86 -7.08
CA ALA A 56 17.45 4.84 -7.90
C ALA A 56 16.37 5.61 -7.12
N THR A 57 15.67 4.93 -6.20
CA THR A 57 14.69 5.56 -5.31
C THR A 57 15.37 6.50 -4.31
N LEU A 58 16.52 6.09 -3.76
CA LEU A 58 17.31 6.91 -2.83
C LEU A 58 17.88 8.16 -3.53
N VAL A 59 18.39 8.04 -4.76
CA VAL A 59 18.84 9.20 -5.56
C VAL A 59 17.66 10.14 -5.83
N SER A 60 16.48 9.61 -6.14
CA SER A 60 15.27 10.45 -6.31
C SER A 60 14.91 11.19 -5.01
N ALA A 61 15.04 10.54 -3.85
CA ALA A 61 14.81 11.18 -2.55
C ALA A 61 15.87 12.27 -2.24
N MET A 62 17.14 12.03 -2.60
CA MET A 62 18.19 13.04 -2.50
C MET A 62 17.87 14.27 -3.35
N ARG A 63 17.49 14.06 -4.61
CA ARG A 63 17.10 15.16 -5.50
C ARG A 63 15.90 15.94 -4.97
N ALA A 64 14.90 15.23 -4.42
CA ALA A 64 13.73 15.85 -3.78
C ALA A 64 14.13 16.71 -2.57
N ARG A 65 15.04 16.23 -1.70
CA ARG A 65 15.59 16.99 -0.57
C ARG A 65 16.30 18.27 -1.04
N ASP A 66 17.09 18.15 -2.10
CA ASP A 66 17.94 19.23 -2.59
C ASP A 66 17.19 20.18 -3.58
N GLY A 67 15.88 20.00 -3.75
CA GLY A 67 15.05 20.82 -4.64
C GLY A 67 15.35 20.63 -6.13
N LEU A 68 16.00 19.54 -6.51
CA LEU A 68 16.35 19.23 -7.89
C LEU A 68 15.19 18.56 -8.63
N ALA A 69 15.12 18.77 -9.95
CA ALA A 69 14.07 18.16 -10.79
C ALA A 69 14.14 16.64 -10.74
N LEU A 70 12.97 15.99 -10.50
CA LEU A 70 12.84 14.54 -10.53
C LEU A 70 12.55 13.97 -11.93
N TYR A 71 12.03 14.80 -12.82
CA TYR A 71 11.69 14.41 -14.19
C TYR A 71 12.34 15.38 -15.17
N GLY A 72 12.89 14.83 -16.25
CA GLY A 72 13.61 15.58 -17.26
C GLY A 72 14.28 14.63 -18.25
N ALA A 73 15.17 15.16 -19.10
CA ALA A 73 16.02 14.32 -19.93
C ALA A 73 17.02 13.54 -19.05
N PRO A 74 17.37 12.29 -19.42
CA PRO A 74 18.44 11.57 -18.75
C PRO A 74 19.72 12.38 -18.78
N ALA A 75 20.39 12.50 -17.63
CA ALA A 75 21.72 13.09 -17.50
C ALA A 75 22.75 11.99 -17.15
N GLY A 76 24.04 12.28 -17.26
CA GLY A 76 25.08 11.27 -17.02
C GLY A 76 25.06 10.66 -15.61
N ASP A 77 24.53 11.37 -14.64
CA ASP A 77 24.48 11.02 -13.23
C ASP A 77 23.04 10.68 -12.73
N TYR A 78 22.02 10.88 -13.59
CA TYR A 78 20.63 10.66 -13.19
C TYR A 78 19.72 10.23 -14.36
N ILE A 79 19.02 9.15 -14.15
CA ILE A 79 17.91 8.69 -14.99
C ILE A 79 16.62 8.84 -14.17
N PRO A 80 15.63 9.62 -14.63
CA PRO A 80 14.36 9.78 -13.93
C PRO A 80 13.67 8.45 -13.71
N PHE A 81 13.02 8.30 -12.55
CA PHE A 81 12.35 7.06 -12.17
C PHE A 81 10.91 7.01 -12.71
N ILE A 82 10.43 5.81 -13.01
CA ILE A 82 9.14 5.57 -13.67
C ILE A 82 7.92 5.63 -12.74
N TYR A 83 8.11 6.05 -11.49
CA TYR A 83 7.04 6.15 -10.49
C TYR A 83 6.72 7.60 -10.15
N PRO A 84 5.48 7.90 -9.69
CA PRO A 84 5.13 9.20 -9.14
C PRO A 84 5.99 9.54 -7.90
N PRO A 85 6.11 10.83 -7.53
CA PRO A 85 7.17 11.31 -6.65
C PRO A 85 6.89 11.20 -5.16
N LEU A 86 5.69 10.78 -4.70
CA LEU A 86 5.30 10.90 -3.30
C LEU A 86 6.29 10.24 -2.33
N TYR A 87 6.77 9.04 -2.65
CA TYR A 87 7.72 8.35 -1.78
C TYR A 87 9.06 9.11 -1.70
N ALA A 88 9.58 9.56 -2.85
CA ALA A 88 10.80 10.36 -2.90
C ALA A 88 10.66 11.68 -2.13
N TRP A 89 9.50 12.33 -2.21
CA TRP A 89 9.22 13.55 -1.45
C TRP A 89 9.16 13.29 0.06
N ILE A 90 8.53 12.21 0.50
CA ILE A 90 8.46 11.84 1.93
C ILE A 90 9.86 11.57 2.48
N VAL A 91 10.63 10.69 1.80
CA VAL A 91 11.99 10.35 2.25
C VAL A 91 12.92 11.56 2.17
N GLY A 92 12.82 12.37 1.10
CA GLY A 92 13.57 13.61 0.93
C GLY A 92 13.25 14.65 2.02
N ALA A 93 11.98 14.83 2.38
CA ALA A 93 11.57 15.71 3.47
C ALA A 93 12.10 15.22 4.84
N LEU A 94 12.03 13.93 5.12
CA LEU A 94 12.57 13.35 6.33
C LEU A 94 14.11 13.45 6.38
N ALA A 95 14.77 13.49 5.23
CA ALA A 95 16.22 13.61 5.14
C ALA A 95 16.76 15.01 5.51
N HIS A 96 15.90 16.00 5.80
CA HIS A 96 16.31 17.24 6.46
C HIS A 96 16.56 17.08 7.97
N VAL A 97 16.02 16.02 8.56
CA VAL A 97 16.13 15.76 10.03
C VAL A 97 16.94 14.51 10.29
N PHE A 98 16.86 13.50 9.44
CA PHE A 98 17.54 12.21 9.59
C PHE A 98 18.61 12.03 8.49
N PRO A 99 19.67 11.26 8.74
CA PRO A 99 20.66 10.94 7.71
C PRO A 99 19.99 10.25 6.50
N LEU A 100 20.18 10.79 5.30
CA LEU A 100 19.71 10.16 4.08
C LEU A 100 20.48 8.87 3.80
N GLY A 101 19.79 7.78 3.57
CA GLY A 101 20.38 6.47 3.28
C GLY A 101 19.30 5.38 3.22
N TYR A 102 19.75 4.15 2.93
CA TYR A 102 18.85 2.98 2.85
C TYR A 102 18.06 2.77 4.14
N THR A 103 18.70 2.97 5.31
CA THR A 103 18.05 2.84 6.61
C THR A 103 16.84 3.75 6.73
N LEU A 104 16.92 5.02 6.29
CA LEU A 104 15.79 5.95 6.33
C LEU A 104 14.66 5.47 5.40
N GLY A 105 14.98 5.18 4.13
CA GLY A 105 13.98 4.71 3.17
C GLY A 105 13.31 3.41 3.62
N ARG A 106 14.09 2.41 4.04
CA ARG A 106 13.57 1.14 4.54
C ARG A 106 12.73 1.30 5.81
N SER A 107 13.10 2.21 6.71
CA SER A 107 12.30 2.53 7.90
C SER A 107 10.93 3.12 7.52
N VAL A 108 10.89 4.00 6.52
CA VAL A 108 9.63 4.54 5.98
C VAL A 108 8.78 3.41 5.40
N SER A 109 9.36 2.51 4.60
CA SER A 109 8.64 1.36 4.03
C SER A 109 8.15 0.40 5.10
N ALA A 110 8.97 0.05 6.09
CA ALA A 110 8.57 -0.80 7.21
C ALA A 110 7.42 -0.18 8.02
N ALA A 111 7.47 1.13 8.28
CA ALA A 111 6.36 1.85 8.92
C ALA A 111 5.08 1.80 8.08
N CYS A 112 5.18 1.99 6.77
CA CYS A 112 4.04 1.85 5.85
C CYS A 112 3.46 0.43 5.86
N THR A 113 4.30 -0.59 5.92
CA THR A 113 3.87 -2.00 6.04
C THR A 113 3.09 -2.24 7.33
N MET A 114 3.53 -1.68 8.46
CA MET A 114 2.76 -1.74 9.71
C MET A 114 1.41 -1.03 9.59
N VAL A 115 1.36 0.12 8.92
CA VAL A 115 0.10 0.85 8.64
C VAL A 115 -0.82 0.03 7.73
N ALA A 116 -0.30 -0.66 6.72
CA ALA A 116 -1.07 -1.58 5.88
C ALA A 116 -1.65 -2.74 6.69
N GLY A 117 -0.84 -3.34 7.57
CA GLY A 117 -1.32 -4.36 8.53
C GLY A 117 -2.45 -3.86 9.42
N GLY A 118 -2.36 -2.61 9.89
CA GLY A 118 -3.44 -1.96 10.64
C GLY A 118 -4.76 -1.90 9.90
N ALA A 119 -4.74 -1.65 8.57
CA ALA A 119 -5.95 -1.68 7.74
C ALA A 119 -6.60 -3.09 7.70
N LEU A 120 -5.79 -4.14 7.64
CA LEU A 120 -6.30 -5.53 7.65
C LEU A 120 -6.97 -5.87 8.99
N VAL A 121 -6.32 -5.53 10.11
CA VAL A 121 -6.90 -5.74 11.45
C VAL A 121 -8.20 -4.96 11.61
N PHE A 122 -8.22 -3.69 11.20
CA PHE A 122 -9.41 -2.85 11.24
C PHE A 122 -10.54 -3.44 10.40
N GLY A 123 -10.24 -3.86 9.16
CA GLY A 123 -11.20 -4.50 8.27
C GLY A 123 -11.79 -5.78 8.88
N ALA A 124 -10.93 -6.71 9.35
CA ALA A 124 -11.36 -7.95 9.98
C ALA A 124 -12.23 -7.70 11.23
N ARG A 125 -11.84 -6.76 12.10
CA ARG A 125 -12.62 -6.38 13.27
C ARG A 125 -13.99 -5.85 12.90
N ARG A 126 -14.06 -5.10 11.85
CA ARG A 126 -15.32 -4.52 11.36
C ARG A 126 -16.28 -5.57 10.80
N GLU A 127 -15.75 -6.60 10.15
CA GLU A 127 -16.53 -7.75 9.67
C GLU A 127 -16.91 -8.73 10.81
N GLY A 128 -16.67 -8.36 12.08
CA GLY A 128 -17.08 -9.14 13.24
C GLY A 128 -16.07 -10.18 13.74
N ALA A 129 -14.86 -10.25 13.15
CA ALA A 129 -13.84 -11.16 13.63
C ALA A 129 -13.46 -10.85 15.09
N SER A 130 -13.23 -11.88 15.91
CA SER A 130 -12.70 -11.72 17.26
C SER A 130 -11.29 -11.06 17.22
N TRP A 131 -10.84 -10.46 18.33
CA TRP A 131 -9.50 -9.85 18.37
C TRP A 131 -8.37 -10.83 18.01
N PRO A 132 -8.34 -12.09 18.52
CA PRO A 132 -7.32 -13.05 18.11
C PRO A 132 -7.33 -13.32 16.60
N LEU A 133 -8.52 -13.49 16.01
CA LEU A 133 -8.65 -13.74 14.58
C LEU A 133 -8.25 -12.51 13.74
N ALA A 134 -8.64 -11.29 14.15
CA ALA A 134 -8.24 -10.08 13.46
C ALA A 134 -6.73 -9.85 13.53
N LEU A 135 -6.09 -10.10 14.66
CA LEU A 135 -4.63 -10.01 14.79
C LEU A 135 -3.91 -11.09 13.97
N SER A 136 -4.51 -12.28 13.79
CA SER A 136 -3.94 -13.33 12.95
C SER A 136 -3.83 -12.93 11.48
N THR A 137 -4.61 -11.92 11.01
CA THR A 137 -4.47 -11.38 9.65
C THR A 137 -3.08 -10.77 9.42
N LEU A 138 -2.42 -10.25 10.45
CA LEU A 138 -1.04 -9.77 10.35
C LEU A 138 -0.06 -10.89 10.01
N GLY A 139 -0.25 -12.07 10.61
CA GLY A 139 0.57 -13.25 10.30
C GLY A 139 0.34 -13.76 8.88
N LEU A 140 -0.91 -13.75 8.42
CA LEU A 140 -1.24 -14.09 7.03
C LEU A 140 -0.62 -13.08 6.05
N PHE A 141 -0.70 -11.79 6.36
CA PHE A 141 -0.05 -10.74 5.58
C PHE A 141 1.46 -10.92 5.53
N ALA A 142 2.09 -11.18 6.69
CA ALA A 142 3.52 -11.45 6.76
C ALA A 142 3.92 -12.73 6.01
N ALA A 143 3.06 -13.77 6.00
CA ALA A 143 3.33 -15.01 5.26
C ALA A 143 3.41 -14.79 3.74
N CYS A 144 2.75 -13.76 3.21
CA CYS A 144 2.82 -13.37 1.80
C CYS A 144 4.13 -12.59 1.45
N TRP A 145 5.08 -12.45 2.37
CA TRP A 145 6.28 -11.64 2.19
C TRP A 145 7.15 -12.12 1.02
N ASP A 146 7.41 -13.42 0.90
CA ASP A 146 8.16 -14.02 -0.20
C ASP A 146 7.40 -13.90 -1.54
N ASP A 147 6.13 -14.26 -1.56
CA ASP A 147 5.26 -14.16 -2.74
C ASP A 147 5.12 -12.70 -3.22
N GLY A 148 5.15 -11.75 -2.30
CA GLY A 148 5.16 -10.30 -2.57
C GLY A 148 6.52 -9.77 -3.01
N GLY A 149 7.50 -10.62 -3.32
CA GLY A 149 8.85 -10.21 -3.74
C GLY A 149 9.67 -9.56 -2.64
N THR A 150 9.32 -9.76 -1.39
CA THR A 150 9.98 -9.20 -0.18
C THR A 150 9.99 -7.67 -0.11
N PHE A 151 9.04 -6.97 -0.76
CA PHE A 151 9.03 -5.50 -0.91
C PHE A 151 8.45 -4.72 0.29
N TYR A 152 8.21 -5.37 1.42
CA TYR A 152 7.56 -4.74 2.58
C TYR A 152 8.43 -3.69 3.28
N ASP A 153 9.75 -3.83 3.22
CA ASP A 153 10.73 -2.99 3.92
C ASP A 153 11.76 -2.34 3.00
N LEU A 154 11.77 -2.63 1.72
CA LEU A 154 12.72 -2.05 0.77
C LEU A 154 12.52 -0.55 0.59
N CYS A 155 13.59 0.19 0.30
CA CYS A 155 13.53 1.62 -0.01
C CYS A 155 12.81 1.84 -1.35
N ARG A 156 11.49 1.59 -1.36
CA ARG A 156 10.63 1.59 -2.55
C ARG A 156 9.23 2.10 -2.22
N THR A 157 8.53 2.52 -3.25
CA THR A 157 7.17 3.08 -3.15
C THR A 157 6.09 2.03 -2.82
N ASP A 158 6.41 0.74 -2.89
CA ASP A 158 5.45 -0.38 -2.80
C ASP A 158 4.68 -0.40 -1.48
N ALA A 159 5.39 -0.36 -0.36
CA ALA A 159 4.77 -0.39 0.97
C ALA A 159 3.88 0.84 1.23
N LEU A 160 4.30 2.03 0.77
CA LEU A 160 3.50 3.25 0.89
C LEU A 160 2.19 3.13 0.11
N SER A 161 2.27 2.68 -1.15
CA SER A 161 1.06 2.51 -1.98
C SER A 161 0.12 1.47 -1.38
N LEU A 162 0.65 0.37 -0.84
CA LEU A 162 -0.12 -0.69 -0.18
C LEU A 162 -0.84 -0.20 1.07
N ALA A 163 -0.16 0.60 1.91
CA ALA A 163 -0.77 1.20 3.10
C ALA A 163 -1.96 2.11 2.74
N LEU A 164 -1.75 3.01 1.78
CA LEU A 164 -2.78 3.94 1.32
C LEU A 164 -3.96 3.22 0.67
N MET A 165 -3.68 2.21 -0.19
CA MET A 165 -4.71 1.36 -0.80
C MET A 165 -5.49 0.57 0.24
N GLY A 166 -4.81 -0.06 1.20
CA GLY A 166 -5.43 -0.84 2.26
C GLY A 166 -6.44 -0.01 3.04
N TRP A 167 -6.05 1.19 3.48
CA TRP A 167 -6.96 2.11 4.16
C TRP A 167 -8.06 2.65 3.26
N ALA A 168 -7.81 2.91 1.97
CA ALA A 168 -8.85 3.27 1.01
C ALA A 168 -9.93 2.20 0.92
N VAL A 169 -9.53 0.92 0.81
CA VAL A 169 -10.45 -0.23 0.72
C VAL A 169 -11.32 -0.37 1.96
N VAL A 170 -10.73 -0.28 3.17
CA VAL A 170 -11.50 -0.51 4.40
C VAL A 170 -12.35 0.69 4.84
N LEU A 171 -12.00 1.92 4.45
CA LEU A 171 -12.78 3.12 4.76
C LEU A 171 -13.93 3.35 3.79
N THR A 172 -13.72 3.11 2.50
CA THR A 172 -14.71 3.43 1.46
C THR A 172 -16.11 2.84 1.72
N PRO A 173 -16.26 1.57 2.19
CA PRO A 173 -17.58 0.96 2.43
C PRO A 173 -18.21 1.35 3.77
N LEU A 174 -17.59 2.20 4.56
CA LEU A 174 -18.19 2.64 5.82
C LEU A 174 -19.51 3.41 5.56
N PRO A 175 -20.52 3.31 6.45
CA PRO A 175 -21.81 3.95 6.24
C PRO A 175 -21.74 5.48 6.08
N SER A 176 -20.70 6.13 6.59
CA SER A 176 -20.53 7.58 6.55
C SER A 176 -20.07 8.09 5.17
N PRO A 177 -20.70 9.13 4.60
CA PRO A 177 -20.20 9.82 3.40
C PRO A 177 -18.75 10.32 3.54
N ARG A 178 -18.38 10.78 4.73
CA ARG A 178 -17.02 11.25 5.04
C ARG A 178 -15.99 10.12 4.87
N ALA A 179 -16.33 8.90 5.24
CA ALA A 179 -15.45 7.76 5.08
C ALA A 179 -15.27 7.38 3.59
N THR A 180 -16.33 7.47 2.77
CA THR A 180 -16.21 7.29 1.32
C THR A 180 -15.28 8.35 0.70
N ILE A 181 -15.42 9.62 1.13
CA ILE A 181 -14.53 10.71 0.67
C ILE A 181 -13.08 10.43 1.13
N ALA A 182 -12.87 10.06 2.39
CA ALA A 182 -11.54 9.74 2.91
C ALA A 182 -10.89 8.58 2.14
N GLY A 183 -11.64 7.51 1.86
CA GLY A 183 -11.18 6.38 1.06
C GLY A 183 -10.83 6.79 -0.38
N GLY A 184 -11.65 7.64 -1.01
CA GLY A 184 -11.36 8.18 -2.34
C GLY A 184 -10.10 9.06 -2.36
N LEU A 185 -9.93 9.96 -1.37
CA LEU A 185 -8.72 10.77 -1.22
C LEU A 185 -7.47 9.93 -1.00
N LEU A 186 -7.56 8.89 -0.15
CA LEU A 186 -6.44 7.95 0.06
C LEU A 186 -6.06 7.22 -1.23
N LEU A 187 -7.03 6.84 -2.05
CA LEU A 187 -6.75 6.23 -3.35
C LEU A 187 -6.06 7.22 -4.31
N ALA A 188 -6.49 8.49 -4.32
CA ALA A 188 -5.83 9.54 -5.08
C ALA A 188 -4.39 9.78 -4.61
N VAL A 189 -4.17 9.81 -3.29
CA VAL A 189 -2.81 9.92 -2.71
C VAL A 189 -1.98 8.67 -3.04
N ALA A 190 -2.56 7.47 -2.98
CA ALA A 190 -1.88 6.24 -3.38
C ALA A 190 -1.42 6.28 -4.85
N PHE A 191 -2.21 6.88 -5.74
CA PHE A 191 -1.83 7.10 -7.13
C PHE A 191 -0.57 7.97 -7.25
N THR A 192 -0.38 8.96 -6.37
CA THR A 192 0.84 9.80 -6.37
C THR A 192 2.09 9.07 -5.86
N ALA A 193 1.92 7.88 -5.27
CA ALA A 193 3.01 6.97 -4.92
C ALA A 193 3.28 5.95 -6.04
N LYS A 194 2.22 5.38 -6.63
CA LYS A 194 2.37 4.34 -7.66
C LYS A 194 1.16 4.30 -8.60
N GLN A 195 1.38 4.52 -9.88
CA GLN A 195 0.32 4.74 -10.88
C GLN A 195 -0.64 3.56 -11.08
N HIS A 196 -0.18 2.31 -10.90
CA HIS A 196 -1.03 1.12 -11.10
C HIS A 196 -2.20 1.05 -10.10
N VAL A 197 -2.14 1.81 -9.00
CA VAL A 197 -3.24 1.94 -8.02
C VAL A 197 -4.54 2.39 -8.68
N ALA A 198 -4.47 3.14 -9.79
CA ALA A 198 -5.64 3.55 -10.56
C ALA A 198 -6.53 2.37 -10.99
N LEU A 199 -5.94 1.18 -11.21
CA LEU A 199 -6.69 -0.03 -11.57
C LEU A 199 -7.67 -0.47 -10.47
N LEU A 200 -7.39 -0.17 -9.21
CA LEU A 200 -8.28 -0.47 -8.08
C LEU A 200 -9.52 0.44 -8.07
N GLY A 201 -9.44 1.62 -8.67
CA GLY A 201 -10.52 2.60 -8.66
C GLY A 201 -11.82 2.08 -9.28
N LEU A 202 -11.74 1.33 -10.38
CA LEU A 202 -12.92 0.80 -11.07
C LEU A 202 -13.68 -0.25 -10.24
N PRO A 203 -13.08 -1.31 -9.72
CA PRO A 203 -13.78 -2.27 -8.87
C PRO A 203 -14.33 -1.62 -7.60
N MET A 204 -13.62 -0.68 -6.98
CA MET A 204 -14.13 0.06 -5.83
C MET A 204 -15.35 0.92 -6.18
N LEU A 205 -15.34 1.60 -7.33
CA LEU A 205 -16.47 2.39 -7.82
C LEU A 205 -17.71 1.52 -8.04
N VAL A 206 -17.54 0.38 -8.72
CA VAL A 206 -18.62 -0.59 -8.94
C VAL A 206 -19.19 -1.09 -7.62
N TRP A 207 -18.32 -1.41 -6.67
CA TRP A 207 -18.74 -1.88 -5.35
C TRP A 207 -19.52 -0.81 -4.59
N VAL A 208 -19.00 0.42 -4.49
CA VAL A 208 -19.69 1.54 -3.83
C VAL A 208 -21.04 1.83 -4.49
N GLY A 209 -21.09 1.84 -5.82
CA GLY A 209 -22.32 2.09 -6.55
C GLY A 209 -23.40 1.04 -6.32
N ARG A 210 -23.01 -0.24 -6.18
CA ARG A 210 -23.93 -1.35 -5.90
C ARG A 210 -24.39 -1.40 -4.45
N THR A 211 -23.51 -1.08 -3.50
CA THR A 211 -23.81 -1.21 -2.06
C THR A 211 -24.40 0.04 -1.44
N HIS A 212 -23.98 1.22 -1.89
CA HIS A 212 -24.35 2.50 -1.28
C HIS A 212 -25.07 3.47 -2.23
N GLY A 213 -25.26 3.07 -3.48
CA GLY A 213 -26.00 3.84 -4.48
C GLY A 213 -25.19 4.93 -5.17
N ARG A 214 -25.86 5.60 -6.14
CA ARG A 214 -25.22 6.54 -7.08
C ARG A 214 -24.59 7.75 -6.42
N GLU A 215 -25.20 8.31 -5.39
CA GLU A 215 -24.67 9.52 -4.73
C GLU A 215 -23.34 9.24 -4.03
N ARG A 216 -23.19 8.08 -3.41
CA ARG A 216 -21.90 7.65 -2.85
C ARG A 216 -20.87 7.37 -3.93
N ALA A 217 -21.26 6.76 -5.05
CA ALA A 217 -20.39 6.56 -6.19
C ALA A 217 -19.86 7.90 -6.73
N LYS A 218 -20.71 8.94 -6.84
CA LYS A 218 -20.28 10.29 -7.23
C LYS A 218 -19.26 10.87 -6.25
N LEU A 219 -19.51 10.76 -4.94
CA LEU A 219 -18.57 11.25 -3.91
C LEU A 219 -17.23 10.53 -4.03
N PHE A 220 -17.23 9.21 -4.24
CA PHE A 220 -16.02 8.43 -4.44
C PHE A 220 -15.25 8.89 -5.69
N VAL A 221 -15.92 9.07 -6.83
CA VAL A 221 -15.30 9.57 -8.07
C VAL A 221 -14.72 10.97 -7.86
N LEU A 222 -15.48 11.90 -7.28
CA LEU A 222 -15.01 13.25 -7.05
C LEU A 222 -13.79 13.29 -6.12
N SER A 223 -13.77 12.46 -5.09
CA SER A 223 -12.66 12.42 -4.11
C SER A 223 -11.44 11.61 -4.57
N SER A 224 -11.58 10.68 -5.53
CA SER A 224 -10.46 9.88 -6.04
C SER A 224 -9.94 10.37 -7.39
N VAL A 225 -10.83 10.53 -8.37
CA VAL A 225 -10.44 10.82 -9.75
C VAL A 225 -10.02 12.27 -9.92
N VAL A 226 -10.80 13.23 -9.36
CA VAL A 226 -10.50 14.65 -9.56
C VAL A 226 -9.12 15.03 -8.98
N PRO A 227 -8.78 14.70 -7.71
CA PRO A 227 -7.44 15.02 -7.19
C PRO A 227 -6.32 14.30 -7.96
N ALA A 228 -6.52 13.04 -8.39
CA ALA A 228 -5.53 12.32 -9.17
C ALA A 228 -5.29 12.97 -10.53
N LEU A 229 -6.34 13.41 -11.24
CA LEU A 229 -6.22 14.14 -12.50
C LEU A 229 -5.61 15.53 -12.31
N CYS A 230 -5.98 16.25 -11.25
CA CYS A 230 -5.36 17.53 -10.92
C CYS A 230 -3.86 17.36 -10.68
N PHE A 231 -3.46 16.34 -9.89
CA PHE A 231 -2.06 16.02 -9.67
C PHE A 231 -1.33 15.70 -10.99
N LEU A 232 -1.92 14.83 -11.82
CA LEU A 232 -1.35 14.46 -13.12
C LEU A 232 -1.15 15.70 -14.01
N LEU A 233 -2.15 16.56 -14.08
CA LEU A 233 -2.10 17.79 -14.85
C LEU A 233 -1.01 18.74 -14.34
N VAL A 234 -1.00 19.02 -13.04
CA VAL A 234 -0.01 19.93 -12.41
C VAL A 234 1.41 19.42 -12.65
N MET A 235 1.67 18.13 -12.42
CA MET A 235 2.99 17.54 -12.62
C MET A 235 3.39 17.57 -14.10
N THR A 236 2.47 17.31 -15.02
CA THR A 236 2.74 17.35 -16.46
C THR A 236 3.09 18.77 -16.91
N LEU A 237 2.34 19.77 -16.47
CA LEU A 237 2.62 21.18 -16.79
C LEU A 237 3.92 21.68 -16.16
N ALA A 238 4.15 21.35 -14.89
CA ALA A 238 5.36 21.77 -14.16
C ALA A 238 6.66 21.16 -14.72
N THR A 239 6.57 20.01 -15.41
CA THR A 239 7.74 19.33 -15.98
C THR A 239 7.82 19.40 -17.52
N GLY A 240 6.97 20.23 -18.15
CA GLY A 240 6.95 20.35 -19.62
C GLY A 240 6.59 19.02 -20.32
N GLY A 241 5.86 18.13 -19.66
CA GLY A 241 5.46 16.83 -20.19
C GLY A 241 6.37 15.65 -19.80
N ASP A 242 7.56 15.90 -19.26
CA ASP A 242 8.51 14.84 -18.90
C ASP A 242 7.96 13.89 -17.84
N PHE A 243 7.15 14.39 -16.88
CA PHE A 243 6.47 13.52 -15.92
C PHE A 243 5.63 12.44 -16.60
N LEU A 244 4.79 12.84 -17.55
CA LEU A 244 3.92 11.90 -18.27
C LEU A 244 4.71 10.91 -19.13
N LYS A 245 5.80 11.40 -19.75
CA LYS A 245 6.73 10.56 -20.52
C LYS A 245 7.30 9.44 -19.66
N TRP A 246 7.85 9.76 -18.48
CA TRP A 246 8.44 8.78 -17.57
C TRP A 246 7.41 7.87 -16.91
N LEU A 247 6.22 8.40 -16.62
CA LEU A 247 5.17 7.64 -15.96
C LEU A 247 4.47 6.62 -16.86
N ILE A 248 4.30 6.95 -18.15
CA ILE A 248 3.46 6.17 -19.08
C ILE A 248 4.27 5.68 -20.29
N LEU A 249 4.93 6.61 -21.03
CA LEU A 249 5.52 6.25 -22.32
C LEU A 249 6.74 5.34 -22.18
N VAL A 250 7.59 5.59 -21.19
CA VAL A 250 8.78 4.76 -20.94
C VAL A 250 8.38 3.35 -20.48
N PRO A 251 7.49 3.15 -19.50
CA PRO A 251 7.02 1.81 -19.15
C PRO A 251 6.31 1.09 -20.30
N ALA A 252 5.51 1.79 -21.10
CA ALA A 252 4.80 1.21 -22.24
C ALA A 252 5.73 0.77 -23.36
N ALA A 253 6.90 1.39 -23.49
CA ALA A 253 7.92 1.02 -24.47
C ALA A 253 8.76 -0.20 -24.06
N HIS A 254 8.69 -0.66 -22.79
CA HIS A 254 9.32 -1.91 -22.38
C HIS A 254 8.62 -3.08 -23.06
N GLY A 255 9.30 -3.71 -24.01
CA GLY A 255 8.81 -4.90 -24.68
C GLY A 255 8.51 -5.98 -23.65
N GLN A 256 7.25 -6.39 -23.55
CA GLN A 256 6.88 -7.60 -22.81
C GLN A 256 7.39 -8.78 -23.62
N THR A 257 8.61 -9.23 -23.35
CA THR A 257 9.02 -10.58 -23.72
C THR A 257 8.18 -11.52 -22.85
N LEU A 258 7.03 -11.93 -23.40
CA LEU A 258 6.36 -13.13 -22.90
C LEU A 258 7.43 -14.25 -22.97
N ALA A 259 7.97 -14.62 -21.82
CA ALA A 259 8.82 -15.78 -21.69
C ALA A 259 8.00 -16.97 -22.22
N ARG A 260 8.45 -17.52 -23.37
CA ARG A 260 7.92 -18.74 -23.97
C ARG A 260 8.33 -19.94 -23.12
#